data_87eb1d68e17113c2e73e9125fb97fb1d
#
_entry.id   87eb1d68e17113c2e73e9125fb97fb1d
#
_cell.length_a   1.000
_cell.length_b   1.000
_cell.length_c   1.000
_cell.angle_alpha   90.00
_cell.angle_beta   90.00
_cell.angle_gamma   90.00
#
_symmetry.space_group_name_H-M   'P 1'
#
loop_
_entity.id
_entity.type
_entity.pdbx_description
1 polymer ?
#
loop_
_entity_poly.entity_id
_entity_poly.type
_entity_poly.pdbx_seq_one_letter_code
_entity_poly.pdbx_strand_id
1 'polypeptide(L)'
;MENDPEKNDDEFSLGGRKNITQEIYDLKLKNCAAVLTDLNADIVGICEVENQFMMQELNRVYTDRDYAIVHFDSPDRRGIDCALFYDPAVFTVLESRAIKNVLPGNLPTRDIVHVQGAYQDQVLHIFVNHWPSNYGGKEKAIPKRAATADLLENIMLDILADDPDADILLIGDFNEEPIDPNIKGFIDMNNGKRSARPFTNLMEPLVGKPGVGTYVYRGQDNLIDQIIVSSGLMNSGSLKILPGSLEILDQPKYRQQEGKYAHYPFRFWAGNRLLGGYSDHLTVSCTLIIDD
;
A
#
# COMPACT_ATOMS: atom_id res chain seq x y z
N MET A 1 19.81 0.98 14.96
CA MET A 1 19.10 -0.16 14.38
C MET A 1 19.88 -1.40 14.77
N GLU A 2 19.25 -2.31 15.50
CA GLU A 2 19.84 -3.61 15.77
C GLU A 2 19.70 -4.44 14.49
N ASN A 3 20.82 -4.98 14.03
CA ASN A 3 20.86 -5.84 12.86
C ASN A 3 20.22 -7.18 13.21
N ASP A 4 19.13 -7.56 12.53
CA ASP A 4 18.54 -8.88 12.67
C ASP A 4 19.33 -9.89 11.80
N PRO A 5 20.08 -10.83 12.40
CA PRO A 5 20.92 -11.76 11.66
C PRO A 5 20.13 -12.73 10.77
N GLU A 6 18.81 -12.82 10.94
CA GLU A 6 17.93 -13.64 10.10
C GLU A 6 17.39 -12.88 8.88
N LYS A 7 17.54 -11.55 8.88
CA LYS A 7 17.10 -10.66 7.79
C LYS A 7 18.30 -10.17 6.97
N ASN A 8 18.08 -9.95 5.68
CA ASN A 8 19.11 -9.42 4.79
C ASN A 8 18.86 -7.91 4.54
N ASP A 9 18.96 -7.13 5.61
CA ASP A 9 18.62 -5.71 5.68
C ASP A 9 19.83 -4.76 5.85
N ASP A 10 21.03 -5.30 6.04
CA ASP A 10 22.29 -4.54 6.23
C ASP A 10 22.57 -3.50 5.15
N GLU A 11 21.95 -3.63 3.98
CA GLU A 11 22.25 -2.77 2.85
C GLU A 11 21.92 -1.31 3.14
N PHE A 12 20.82 -1.07 3.86
CA PHE A 12 20.30 0.27 4.15
C PHE A 12 20.51 0.73 5.60
N SER A 13 21.21 -0.05 6.43
CA SER A 13 21.54 0.35 7.78
C SER A 13 22.60 1.47 7.80
N LEU A 14 22.65 2.23 8.91
CA LEU A 14 23.68 3.25 9.10
C LEU A 14 25.08 2.59 9.04
N GLY A 15 25.92 3.07 8.12
CA GLY A 15 27.24 2.48 7.86
C GLY A 15 27.21 1.16 7.12
N GLY A 16 26.03 0.69 6.69
CA GLY A 16 25.86 -0.53 5.88
C GLY A 16 26.41 -0.41 4.46
N ARG A 17 26.11 -1.40 3.63
CA ARG A 17 26.70 -1.56 2.29
C ARG A 17 26.51 -0.34 1.36
N LYS A 18 25.43 0.44 1.53
CA LYS A 18 25.18 1.69 0.79
C LYS A 18 25.79 2.93 1.45
N ASN A 19 26.58 2.76 2.51
CA ASN A 19 27.22 3.86 3.26
C ASN A 19 26.20 4.93 3.68
N ILE A 20 25.07 4.50 4.23
CA ILE A 20 24.07 5.43 4.75
C ILE A 20 24.67 6.24 5.87
N THR A 21 24.71 7.56 5.70
CA THR A 21 25.08 8.52 6.74
C THR A 21 23.84 9.08 7.42
N GLN A 22 24.00 9.77 8.55
CA GLN A 22 22.91 10.43 9.23
C GLN A 22 22.20 11.44 8.30
N GLU A 23 22.96 12.18 7.48
CA GLU A 23 22.39 13.16 6.54
C GLU A 23 21.52 12.50 5.48
N ILE A 24 21.93 11.31 4.97
CA ILE A 24 21.14 10.54 3.99
C ILE A 24 19.85 10.03 4.64
N TYR A 25 19.96 9.53 5.86
CA TYR A 25 18.82 9.07 6.65
C TYR A 25 17.82 10.21 6.91
N ASP A 26 18.30 11.35 7.40
CA ASP A 26 17.48 12.53 7.68
C ASP A 26 16.82 13.08 6.41
N LEU A 27 17.54 13.06 5.28
CA LEU A 27 16.98 13.44 3.98
C LEU A 27 15.83 12.50 3.57
N LYS A 28 15.99 11.18 3.76
CA LYS A 28 14.92 10.22 3.43
C LYS A 28 13.68 10.47 4.28
N LEU A 29 13.83 10.62 5.59
CA LEU A 29 12.71 10.93 6.49
C LEU A 29 12.01 12.24 6.11
N LYS A 30 12.79 13.30 5.84
CA LYS A 30 12.24 14.59 5.39
C LYS A 30 11.44 14.46 4.10
N ASN A 31 11.94 13.68 3.14
CA ASN A 31 11.25 13.48 1.87
C ASN A 31 9.96 12.67 2.06
N CYS A 32 9.97 11.65 2.91
CA CYS A 32 8.76 10.90 3.25
C CYS A 32 7.73 11.80 3.98
N ALA A 33 8.17 12.63 4.93
CA ALA A 33 7.30 13.59 5.61
C ALA A 33 6.69 14.62 4.63
N ALA A 34 7.45 15.07 3.63
CA ALA A 34 6.93 15.97 2.59
C ALA A 34 5.82 15.32 1.74
N VAL A 35 5.92 14.00 1.48
CA VAL A 35 4.83 13.26 0.81
C VAL A 35 3.60 13.20 1.70
N LEU A 36 3.75 12.93 3.00
CA LEU A 36 2.65 12.91 3.96
C LEU A 36 1.96 14.29 4.06
N THR A 37 2.74 15.37 4.06
CA THR A 37 2.21 16.75 4.05
C THR A 37 1.36 17.02 2.81
N ASP A 38 1.84 16.66 1.63
CA ASP A 38 1.08 16.87 0.39
C ASP A 38 -0.14 15.96 0.30
N LEU A 39 -0.03 14.73 0.80
CA LEU A 39 -1.12 13.76 0.85
C LEU A 39 -2.23 14.20 1.81
N ASN A 40 -1.86 14.75 2.97
CA ASN A 40 -2.75 15.24 4.03
C ASN A 40 -3.93 14.30 4.36
N ALA A 41 -3.69 13.00 4.38
CA ALA A 41 -4.72 11.99 4.61
C ALA A 41 -4.87 11.65 6.09
N ASP A 42 -6.08 11.25 6.51
CA ASP A 42 -6.36 10.81 7.89
C ASP A 42 -5.86 9.38 8.13
N ILE A 43 -5.78 8.57 7.08
CA ILE A 43 -5.35 7.18 7.13
C ILE A 43 -4.36 6.94 5.98
N VAL A 44 -3.20 6.35 6.27
CA VAL A 44 -2.15 6.10 5.27
C VAL A 44 -1.62 4.67 5.42
N GLY A 45 -1.86 3.83 4.41
CA GLY A 45 -1.17 2.55 4.26
C GLY A 45 0.23 2.75 3.70
N ILE A 46 1.23 2.14 4.31
CA ILE A 46 2.63 2.28 3.91
C ILE A 46 3.23 0.89 3.67
N CYS A 47 3.94 0.76 2.56
CA CYS A 47 4.69 -0.44 2.18
C CYS A 47 6.19 -0.20 2.31
N GLU A 48 6.95 -1.31 2.44
CA GLU A 48 8.42 -1.31 2.56
C GLU A 48 8.93 -0.59 3.82
N VAL A 49 8.18 -0.72 4.90
CA VAL A 49 8.60 -0.28 6.24
C VAL A 49 9.57 -1.29 6.81
N GLU A 50 10.71 -0.84 7.33
CA GLU A 50 11.69 -1.72 7.95
C GLU A 50 11.23 -2.22 9.33
N ASN A 51 10.66 -1.34 10.16
CA ASN A 51 10.18 -1.68 11.50
C ASN A 51 9.36 -0.54 12.12
N GLN A 52 8.77 -0.81 13.29
CA GLN A 52 7.98 0.18 14.03
C GLN A 52 8.80 1.43 14.42
N PHE A 53 10.09 1.29 14.73
CA PHE A 53 10.93 2.43 15.07
C PHE A 53 11.03 3.42 13.91
N MET A 54 11.16 2.93 12.68
CA MET A 54 11.19 3.81 11.49
C MET A 54 9.89 4.58 11.30
N MET A 55 8.74 3.94 11.61
CA MET A 55 7.45 4.63 11.59
C MET A 55 7.37 5.74 12.66
N GLN A 56 7.87 5.47 13.87
CA GLN A 56 7.94 6.47 14.95
C GLN A 56 8.84 7.65 14.58
N GLU A 57 10.02 7.38 13.97
CA GLU A 57 10.93 8.43 13.51
C GLU A 57 10.30 9.28 12.38
N LEU A 58 9.59 8.64 11.44
CA LEU A 58 8.87 9.38 10.40
C LEU A 58 7.76 10.25 11.00
N ASN A 59 6.98 9.72 11.94
CA ASN A 59 5.92 10.46 12.63
C ASN A 59 6.50 11.65 13.43
N ARG A 60 7.67 11.49 14.05
CA ARG A 60 8.37 12.56 14.76
C ARG A 60 8.84 13.70 13.84
N VAL A 61 9.23 13.37 12.60
CA VAL A 61 9.66 14.36 11.60
C VAL A 61 8.46 15.02 10.91
N TYR A 62 7.39 14.29 10.72
CA TYR A 62 6.13 14.80 10.20
C TYR A 62 5.36 15.52 11.32
N THR A 63 5.12 16.83 11.15
CA THR A 63 4.59 17.67 12.23
C THR A 63 3.16 18.16 12.02
N ASP A 64 2.54 17.83 10.89
CA ASP A 64 1.21 18.33 10.56
C ASP A 64 0.11 17.53 11.28
N ARG A 65 0.40 16.28 11.66
CA ARG A 65 -0.47 15.39 12.44
C ARG A 65 0.37 14.52 13.36
N ASP A 66 -0.24 14.04 14.44
CA ASP A 66 0.33 13.02 15.33
C ASP A 66 -0.37 11.68 15.07
N TYR A 67 0.15 10.92 14.12
CA TYR A 67 -0.45 9.64 13.77
C TYR A 67 -0.21 8.58 14.85
N ALA A 68 -1.24 7.80 15.12
CA ALA A 68 -1.07 6.49 15.73
C ALA A 68 -0.62 5.47 14.67
N ILE A 69 0.03 4.40 15.10
CA ILE A 69 0.73 3.43 14.25
C ILE A 69 0.17 2.03 14.50
N VAL A 70 -0.17 1.32 13.41
CA VAL A 70 -0.33 -0.14 13.42
C VAL A 70 0.76 -0.74 12.56
N HIS A 71 1.60 -1.58 13.17
CA HIS A 71 2.70 -2.28 12.51
C HIS A 71 2.88 -3.67 13.11
N PHE A 72 3.25 -4.62 12.28
CA PHE A 72 3.62 -5.98 12.67
C PHE A 72 4.85 -6.41 11.87
N ASP A 73 5.82 -6.99 12.54
CA ASP A 73 6.98 -7.60 11.89
C ASP A 73 6.54 -8.83 11.08
N SER A 74 6.91 -8.87 9.82
CA SER A 74 6.64 -9.98 8.91
C SER A 74 7.87 -10.87 8.72
N PRO A 75 7.69 -12.11 8.22
CA PRO A 75 8.80 -13.01 7.96
C PRO A 75 9.54 -12.71 6.64
N ASP A 76 9.32 -11.58 5.98
CA ASP A 76 10.05 -11.21 4.76
C ASP A 76 11.54 -11.09 5.05
N ARG A 77 12.37 -11.80 4.27
CA ARG A 77 13.82 -11.86 4.48
C ARG A 77 14.55 -10.54 4.22
N ARG A 78 13.89 -9.59 3.56
CA ARG A 78 14.46 -8.25 3.31
C ARG A 78 14.20 -7.30 4.48
N GLY A 79 13.49 -7.74 5.51
CA GLY A 79 13.14 -6.89 6.64
C GLY A 79 12.20 -5.73 6.27
N ILE A 80 11.24 -5.98 5.37
CA ILE A 80 10.26 -4.97 4.96
C ILE A 80 8.84 -5.43 5.26
N ASP A 81 8.02 -4.52 5.73
CA ASP A 81 6.67 -4.77 6.22
C ASP A 81 5.64 -3.84 5.60
N CYS A 82 4.37 -4.08 5.92
CA CYS A 82 3.28 -3.13 5.75
C CYS A 82 2.95 -2.47 7.10
N ALA A 83 2.49 -1.22 7.05
CA ALA A 83 2.05 -0.48 8.24
C ALA A 83 0.88 0.44 7.90
N LEU A 84 0.17 0.89 8.94
CA LEU A 84 -0.87 1.90 8.84
C LEU A 84 -0.56 3.06 9.78
N PHE A 85 -0.56 4.29 9.26
CA PHE A 85 -0.75 5.52 10.02
C PHE A 85 -2.22 5.88 10.04
N TYR A 86 -2.72 6.35 11.17
CA TYR A 86 -4.06 6.91 11.27
C TYR A 86 -4.11 8.07 12.27
N ASP A 87 -4.94 9.06 11.97
CA ASP A 87 -5.21 10.16 12.89
C ASP A 87 -6.20 9.69 13.97
N PRO A 88 -5.78 9.57 15.24
CA PRO A 88 -6.65 9.08 16.31
C PRO A 88 -7.78 10.05 16.69
N ALA A 89 -7.73 11.30 16.21
CA ALA A 89 -8.83 12.25 16.37
C ALA A 89 -9.98 11.99 15.37
N VAL A 90 -9.70 11.26 14.29
CA VAL A 90 -10.65 10.97 13.20
C VAL A 90 -11.09 9.51 13.21
N PHE A 91 -10.15 8.59 13.42
CA PHE A 91 -10.37 7.15 13.29
C PHE A 91 -9.99 6.40 14.57
N THR A 92 -10.86 5.53 15.04
CA THR A 92 -10.62 4.69 16.21
C THR A 92 -10.37 3.26 15.80
N VAL A 93 -9.21 2.70 16.10
CA VAL A 93 -8.91 1.28 15.87
C VAL A 93 -9.62 0.43 16.93
N LEU A 94 -10.43 -0.53 16.48
CA LEU A 94 -11.16 -1.50 17.31
C LEU A 94 -10.37 -2.80 17.45
N GLU A 95 -9.81 -3.29 16.32
CA GLU A 95 -8.99 -4.48 16.26
C GLU A 95 -7.92 -4.33 15.15
N SER A 96 -6.75 -4.91 15.37
CA SER A 96 -5.71 -5.00 14.35
C SER A 96 -4.97 -6.33 14.43
N ARG A 97 -4.59 -6.86 13.26
CA ARG A 97 -3.83 -8.11 13.16
C ARG A 97 -2.96 -8.18 11.92
N ALA A 98 -1.89 -8.96 12.00
CA ALA A 98 -1.15 -9.42 10.83
C ALA A 98 -1.81 -10.67 10.26
N ILE A 99 -2.16 -10.63 8.98
CA ILE A 99 -2.61 -11.81 8.23
C ILE A 99 -1.37 -12.44 7.60
N LYS A 100 -1.02 -13.64 8.08
CA LYS A 100 0.15 -14.36 7.59
C LYS A 100 -0.04 -14.78 6.13
N ASN A 101 0.81 -14.22 5.27
CA ASN A 101 0.82 -14.52 3.85
C ASN A 101 1.89 -15.58 3.54
N VAL A 102 1.45 -16.83 3.41
CA VAL A 102 2.35 -17.96 3.17
C VAL A 102 2.31 -18.34 1.69
N LEU A 103 3.40 -18.12 0.98
CA LEU A 103 3.50 -18.40 -0.44
C LEU A 103 3.73 -19.89 -0.72
N PRO A 104 3.46 -20.37 -1.97
CA PRO A 104 3.76 -21.73 -2.38
C PRO A 104 5.18 -22.14 -2.04
N GLY A 105 5.34 -23.35 -1.49
CA GLY A 105 6.62 -23.86 -1.00
C GLY A 105 7.04 -23.30 0.37
N ASN A 106 6.13 -22.78 1.14
CA ASN A 106 6.39 -22.17 2.46
C ASN A 106 7.39 -21.00 2.42
N LEU A 107 7.37 -20.24 1.33
CA LEU A 107 8.26 -19.09 1.19
C LEU A 107 7.74 -17.91 2.01
N PRO A 108 8.59 -17.29 2.83
CA PRO A 108 8.19 -16.12 3.60
C PRO A 108 8.01 -14.90 2.70
N THR A 109 7.07 -14.04 3.07
CA THR A 109 6.82 -12.74 2.45
C THR A 109 6.19 -11.80 3.47
N ARG A 110 5.84 -10.57 3.06
CA ARG A 110 5.16 -9.59 3.90
C ARG A 110 3.78 -10.11 4.27
N ASP A 111 3.45 -9.95 5.53
CA ASP A 111 2.09 -10.13 6.01
C ASP A 111 1.20 -8.96 5.55
N ILE A 112 -0.10 -9.20 5.46
CA ILE A 112 -1.08 -8.16 5.18
C ILE A 112 -1.53 -7.57 6.52
N VAL A 113 -1.50 -6.26 6.65
CA VAL A 113 -2.01 -5.60 7.86
C VAL A 113 -3.52 -5.41 7.71
N HIS A 114 -4.29 -6.01 8.60
CA HIS A 114 -5.72 -5.80 8.71
C HIS A 114 -6.03 -4.97 9.95
N VAL A 115 -6.78 -3.90 9.74
CA VAL A 115 -7.30 -3.03 10.80
C VAL A 115 -8.80 -2.93 10.65
N GLN A 116 -9.52 -3.27 11.71
CA GLN A 116 -10.93 -2.92 11.86
C GLN A 116 -11.01 -1.70 12.76
N GLY A 117 -11.66 -0.67 12.32
CA GLY A 117 -11.80 0.56 13.08
C GLY A 117 -13.09 1.27 12.75
N ALA A 118 -13.31 2.42 13.37
CA ALA A 118 -14.50 3.20 13.19
C ALA A 118 -14.19 4.67 12.88
N TYR A 119 -14.90 5.22 11.91
CA TYR A 119 -15.08 6.65 11.72
C TYR A 119 -16.50 7.00 12.18
N GLN A 120 -16.60 7.77 13.27
CA GLN A 120 -17.86 7.93 14.00
C GLN A 120 -18.43 6.54 14.38
N ASP A 121 -19.67 6.22 13.98
CA ASP A 121 -20.32 4.94 14.25
C ASP A 121 -20.20 3.94 13.08
N GLN A 122 -19.45 4.28 12.01
CA GLN A 122 -19.30 3.44 10.83
C GLN A 122 -18.04 2.59 10.93
N VAL A 123 -18.21 1.27 10.89
CA VAL A 123 -17.08 0.32 10.93
C VAL A 123 -16.47 0.18 9.54
N LEU A 124 -15.15 0.30 9.48
CA LEU A 124 -14.35 0.15 8.27
C LEU A 124 -13.28 -0.92 8.46
N HIS A 125 -13.19 -1.86 7.55
CA HIS A 125 -12.08 -2.80 7.45
C HIS A 125 -11.04 -2.27 6.45
N ILE A 126 -9.79 -2.12 6.90
CA ILE A 126 -8.68 -1.64 6.08
C ILE A 126 -7.65 -2.76 5.96
N PHE A 127 -7.23 -3.07 4.74
CA PHE A 127 -6.20 -4.05 4.43
C PHE A 127 -5.05 -3.36 3.71
N VAL A 128 -3.88 -3.30 4.35
CA VAL A 128 -2.66 -2.78 3.71
C VAL A 128 -1.90 -3.95 3.10
N ASN A 129 -1.72 -3.90 1.79
CA ASN A 129 -1.19 -4.98 0.96
C ASN A 129 0.16 -4.61 0.36
N HIS A 130 1.08 -5.58 0.33
CA HIS A 130 2.25 -5.52 -0.55
C HIS A 130 2.49 -6.93 -1.13
N TRP A 131 1.92 -7.16 -2.30
CA TRP A 131 1.96 -8.48 -2.94
C TRP A 131 3.34 -8.82 -3.49
N PRO A 132 3.64 -10.12 -3.75
CA PRO A 132 4.93 -10.54 -4.29
C PRO A 132 5.28 -9.86 -5.61
N SER A 133 6.46 -9.21 -5.64
CA SER A 133 6.96 -8.48 -6.80
C SER A 133 7.36 -9.40 -7.96
N ASN A 134 7.55 -8.81 -9.15
CA ASN A 134 8.04 -9.50 -10.34
C ASN A 134 9.55 -9.86 -10.26
N TYR A 135 10.19 -9.72 -9.09
CA TYR A 135 11.59 -10.09 -8.93
C TYR A 135 11.80 -11.58 -9.22
N GLY A 136 12.77 -11.86 -10.08
CA GLY A 136 13.02 -13.22 -10.57
C GLY A 136 12.15 -13.68 -11.76
N GLY A 137 11.28 -12.80 -12.26
CA GLY A 137 10.47 -12.99 -13.47
C GLY A 137 8.96 -13.01 -13.21
N LYS A 138 8.20 -12.34 -14.09
CA LYS A 138 6.73 -12.19 -13.99
C LYS A 138 6.02 -13.54 -13.86
N GLU A 139 6.39 -14.54 -14.67
CA GLU A 139 5.77 -15.87 -14.67
C GLU A 139 5.91 -16.60 -13.33
N LYS A 140 7.06 -16.43 -12.65
CA LYS A 140 7.29 -17.02 -11.31
C LYS A 140 6.54 -16.29 -10.20
N ALA A 141 6.21 -15.04 -10.41
CA ALA A 141 5.50 -14.22 -9.45
C ALA A 141 3.98 -14.43 -9.50
N ILE A 142 3.41 -14.71 -10.68
CA ILE A 142 1.96 -14.94 -10.87
C ILE A 142 1.39 -15.95 -9.86
N PRO A 143 1.90 -17.20 -9.72
CA PRO A 143 1.34 -18.15 -8.77
C PRO A 143 1.50 -17.74 -7.30
N LYS A 144 2.49 -16.91 -6.97
CA LYS A 144 2.66 -16.36 -5.62
C LYS A 144 1.56 -15.34 -5.32
N ARG A 145 1.27 -14.44 -6.28
CA ARG A 145 0.18 -13.47 -6.14
C ARG A 145 -1.19 -14.13 -6.17
N ALA A 146 -1.36 -15.21 -6.97
CA ALA A 146 -2.58 -16.01 -6.93
C ALA A 146 -2.85 -16.54 -5.51
N ALA A 147 -1.84 -17.11 -4.84
CA ALA A 147 -1.98 -17.58 -3.47
C ALA A 147 -2.32 -16.46 -2.47
N THR A 148 -1.80 -15.23 -2.69
CA THR A 148 -2.15 -14.07 -1.88
C THR A 148 -3.59 -13.61 -2.17
N ALA A 149 -4.02 -13.63 -3.43
CA ALA A 149 -5.40 -13.32 -3.83
C ALA A 149 -6.39 -14.32 -3.21
N ASP A 150 -6.10 -15.63 -3.29
CA ASP A 150 -6.92 -16.70 -2.70
C ASP A 150 -7.04 -16.55 -1.17
N LEU A 151 -5.94 -16.17 -0.49
CA LEU A 151 -5.95 -15.88 0.94
C LEU A 151 -6.91 -14.73 1.27
N LEU A 152 -6.80 -13.62 0.54
CA LEU A 152 -7.68 -12.46 0.74
C LEU A 152 -9.12 -12.78 0.37
N GLU A 153 -9.37 -13.51 -0.71
CA GLU A 153 -10.71 -13.93 -1.11
C GLU A 153 -11.42 -14.67 0.02
N ASN A 154 -10.76 -15.64 0.64
CA ASN A 154 -11.36 -16.37 1.76
C ASN A 154 -11.72 -15.45 2.93
N ILE A 155 -10.85 -14.50 3.29
CA ILE A 155 -11.10 -13.55 4.37
C ILE A 155 -12.26 -12.62 4.02
N MET A 156 -12.31 -12.12 2.77
CA MET A 156 -13.39 -11.25 2.32
C MET A 156 -14.74 -11.99 2.32
N LEU A 157 -14.73 -13.26 1.91
CA LEU A 157 -15.94 -14.09 1.94
C LEU A 157 -16.45 -14.31 3.37
N ASP A 158 -15.56 -14.50 4.34
CA ASP A 158 -15.93 -14.63 5.75
C ASP A 158 -16.56 -13.32 6.27
N ILE A 159 -15.93 -12.16 6.03
CA ILE A 159 -16.48 -10.86 6.42
C ILE A 159 -17.84 -10.60 5.76
N LEU A 160 -17.95 -10.84 4.46
CA LEU A 160 -19.19 -10.61 3.71
C LEU A 160 -20.30 -11.66 4.03
N ALA A 161 -19.95 -12.79 4.63
CA ALA A 161 -20.93 -13.75 5.13
C ALA A 161 -21.59 -13.26 6.42
N ASP A 162 -20.82 -12.57 7.28
CA ASP A 162 -21.29 -11.98 8.54
C ASP A 162 -22.03 -10.66 8.27
N ASP A 163 -21.44 -9.79 7.44
CA ASP A 163 -22.05 -8.53 7.00
C ASP A 163 -21.92 -8.35 5.48
N PRO A 164 -22.99 -8.63 4.71
CA PRO A 164 -22.95 -8.50 3.26
C PRO A 164 -22.71 -7.08 2.72
N ASP A 165 -22.90 -6.06 3.54
CA ASP A 165 -22.72 -4.66 3.20
C ASP A 165 -21.48 -4.06 3.89
N ALA A 166 -20.62 -4.89 4.45
CA ALA A 166 -19.40 -4.46 5.15
C ALA A 166 -18.58 -3.46 4.31
N ASP A 167 -18.14 -2.41 4.96
CA ASP A 167 -17.25 -1.40 4.39
C ASP A 167 -15.81 -1.91 4.45
N ILE A 168 -15.26 -2.28 3.27
CA ILE A 168 -13.93 -2.86 3.15
C ILE A 168 -13.10 -2.04 2.17
N LEU A 169 -11.90 -1.66 2.60
CA LEU A 169 -10.90 -0.91 1.85
C LEU A 169 -9.59 -1.71 1.77
N LEU A 170 -9.18 -2.09 0.56
CA LEU A 170 -7.87 -2.70 0.32
C LEU A 170 -6.99 -1.68 -0.40
N ILE A 171 -5.82 -1.40 0.16
CA ILE A 171 -4.87 -0.41 -0.34
C ILE A 171 -3.45 -1.00 -0.38
N GLY A 172 -2.59 -0.46 -1.21
CA GLY A 172 -1.16 -0.78 -1.27
C GLY A 172 -0.65 -1.17 -2.63
N ASP A 173 0.55 -1.77 -2.67
CA ASP A 173 1.20 -2.27 -3.87
C ASP A 173 0.80 -3.73 -4.15
N PHE A 174 -0.02 -3.92 -5.15
CA PHE A 174 -0.49 -5.25 -5.57
C PHE A 174 0.48 -5.92 -6.57
N ASN A 175 1.50 -5.21 -7.07
CA ASN A 175 2.45 -5.71 -8.06
C ASN A 175 1.79 -6.32 -9.33
N GLU A 176 0.54 -5.99 -9.57
CA GLU A 176 -0.28 -6.33 -10.75
C GLU A 176 -1.11 -5.12 -11.17
N GLU A 177 -1.44 -5.07 -12.46
CA GLU A 177 -2.36 -4.07 -13.00
C GLU A 177 -3.83 -4.41 -12.60
N PRO A 178 -4.75 -3.43 -12.55
CA PRO A 178 -6.16 -3.68 -12.24
C PRO A 178 -6.83 -4.70 -13.17
N ILE A 179 -6.30 -4.89 -14.37
CA ILE A 179 -6.80 -5.81 -15.40
C ILE A 179 -6.10 -7.18 -15.40
N ASP A 180 -5.07 -7.37 -14.59
CA ASP A 180 -4.36 -8.65 -14.49
C ASP A 180 -5.25 -9.73 -13.86
N PRO A 181 -5.06 -11.02 -14.23
CA PRO A 181 -6.00 -12.09 -13.88
C PRO A 181 -6.23 -12.29 -12.38
N ASN A 182 -5.19 -12.12 -11.53
CA ASN A 182 -5.36 -12.34 -10.09
C ASN A 182 -6.19 -11.22 -9.45
N ILE A 183 -6.01 -9.96 -9.87
CA ILE A 183 -6.83 -8.83 -9.42
C ILE A 183 -8.27 -8.98 -9.92
N LYS A 184 -8.46 -9.32 -11.21
CA LYS A 184 -9.80 -9.54 -11.76
C LYS A 184 -10.51 -10.71 -11.07
N GLY A 185 -9.83 -11.83 -10.86
CA GLY A 185 -10.39 -12.98 -10.17
C GLY A 185 -10.86 -12.61 -8.77
N PHE A 186 -10.05 -11.89 -8.03
CA PHE A 186 -10.38 -11.38 -6.71
C PHE A 186 -11.59 -10.43 -6.72
N ILE A 187 -11.67 -9.48 -7.67
CA ILE A 187 -12.79 -8.52 -7.76
C ILE A 187 -14.09 -9.21 -8.18
N ASP A 188 -14.01 -10.18 -9.09
CA ASP A 188 -15.15 -10.91 -9.63
C ASP A 188 -15.54 -12.12 -8.76
N MET A 189 -14.95 -12.28 -7.56
CA MET A 189 -15.25 -13.39 -6.66
C MET A 189 -16.77 -13.56 -6.47
N ASN A 190 -17.21 -14.80 -6.52
CA ASN A 190 -18.64 -15.13 -6.42
C ASN A 190 -18.95 -15.70 -5.03
N ASN A 191 -19.57 -14.89 -4.19
CA ASN A 191 -20.03 -15.33 -2.86
C ASN A 191 -21.31 -16.20 -2.90
N GLY A 192 -21.73 -16.65 -4.08
CA GLY A 192 -22.92 -17.51 -4.28
C GLY A 192 -24.27 -16.87 -3.97
N LYS A 193 -24.30 -15.63 -3.48
CA LYS A 193 -25.52 -14.94 -3.01
C LYS A 193 -25.86 -13.66 -3.78
N ARG A 194 -24.94 -13.11 -4.56
CA ARG A 194 -25.13 -11.86 -5.33
C ARG A 194 -24.72 -12.05 -6.78
N SER A 195 -25.50 -11.48 -7.69
CA SER A 195 -25.19 -11.37 -9.13
C SER A 195 -24.26 -10.18 -9.44
N ALA A 196 -23.90 -9.38 -8.46
CA ALA A 196 -23.07 -8.18 -8.61
C ALA A 196 -21.66 -8.43 -8.06
N ARG A 197 -20.66 -7.82 -8.70
CA ARG A 197 -19.28 -7.81 -8.24
C ARG A 197 -19.21 -7.25 -6.81
N PRO A 198 -18.65 -7.98 -5.83
CA PRO A 198 -18.59 -7.50 -4.45
C PRO A 198 -17.56 -6.39 -4.26
N PHE A 199 -16.61 -6.25 -5.18
CA PHE A 199 -15.55 -5.25 -5.11
C PHE A 199 -15.43 -4.42 -6.40
N THR A 200 -14.90 -3.21 -6.24
CA THR A 200 -14.57 -2.28 -7.32
C THR A 200 -13.14 -1.81 -7.15
N ASN A 201 -12.34 -1.91 -8.21
CA ASN A 201 -11.02 -1.31 -8.26
C ASN A 201 -11.13 0.11 -8.80
N LEU A 202 -10.85 1.09 -7.95
CA LEU A 202 -10.97 2.50 -8.32
C LEU A 202 -9.96 2.92 -9.40
N MET A 203 -8.86 2.17 -9.57
CA MET A 203 -7.82 2.45 -10.55
C MET A 203 -8.18 1.91 -11.97
N GLU A 204 -9.14 0.97 -12.09
CA GLU A 204 -9.49 0.33 -13.38
C GLU A 204 -9.81 1.36 -14.49
N PRO A 205 -10.54 2.46 -14.26
CA PRO A 205 -10.83 3.47 -15.28
C PRO A 205 -9.59 4.26 -15.78
N LEU A 206 -8.45 4.13 -15.10
CA LEU A 206 -7.20 4.80 -15.45
C LEU A 206 -6.31 3.93 -16.36
N VAL A 207 -6.58 2.64 -16.47
CA VAL A 207 -5.76 1.68 -17.25
C VAL A 207 -5.65 2.12 -18.69
N GLY A 208 -4.43 2.13 -19.21
CA GLY A 208 -4.13 2.50 -20.59
C GLY A 208 -4.19 4.00 -20.92
N LYS A 209 -4.42 4.86 -19.93
CA LYS A 209 -4.31 6.31 -20.14
C LYS A 209 -2.83 6.71 -20.25
N PRO A 210 -2.41 7.40 -21.33
CA PRO A 210 -1.01 7.78 -21.51
C PRO A 210 -0.51 8.69 -20.37
N GLY A 211 0.67 8.37 -19.84
CA GLY A 211 1.31 9.14 -18.77
C GLY A 211 0.67 8.97 -17.40
N VAL A 212 -0.26 8.02 -17.23
CA VAL A 212 -0.92 7.73 -15.97
C VAL A 212 -0.43 6.39 -15.43
N GLY A 213 0.24 6.44 -14.28
CA GLY A 213 0.74 5.27 -13.59
C GLY A 213 1.33 5.64 -12.24
N THR A 214 1.36 4.68 -11.33
CA THR A 214 1.98 4.82 -10.01
C THR A 214 3.44 4.40 -10.02
N TYR A 215 3.82 3.54 -10.94
CA TYR A 215 5.16 3.01 -11.14
C TYR A 215 5.54 3.01 -12.62
N VAL A 216 6.83 3.21 -12.93
CA VAL A 216 7.31 3.17 -14.32
C VAL A 216 8.36 2.09 -14.48
N TYR A 217 8.08 1.11 -15.33
CA TYR A 217 9.00 0.03 -15.67
C TYR A 217 9.32 0.00 -17.16
N ARG A 218 10.61 0.14 -17.52
CA ARG A 218 11.10 0.13 -18.91
C ARG A 218 10.36 1.10 -19.82
N GLY A 219 9.97 2.27 -19.29
CA GLY A 219 9.26 3.32 -20.02
C GLY A 219 7.76 3.11 -20.13
N GLN A 220 7.20 2.11 -19.45
CA GLN A 220 5.76 1.87 -19.39
C GLN A 220 5.23 2.28 -18.04
N ASP A 221 4.17 3.08 -18.03
CA ASP A 221 3.41 3.41 -16.83
C ASP A 221 2.59 2.20 -16.40
N ASN A 222 2.62 1.88 -15.10
CA ASN A 222 1.89 0.76 -14.50
C ASN A 222 1.09 1.27 -13.30
N LEU A 223 -0.12 0.76 -13.11
CA LEU A 223 -1.02 1.08 -11.99
C LEU A 223 -1.00 -0.08 -10.97
N ILE A 224 0.12 -0.27 -10.28
CA ILE A 224 0.30 -1.38 -9.35
C ILE A 224 -0.02 -1.01 -7.90
N ASP A 225 -0.04 0.27 -7.57
CA ASP A 225 -0.56 0.79 -6.31
C ASP A 225 -2.05 1.07 -6.50
N GLN A 226 -2.90 0.43 -5.70
CA GLN A 226 -4.33 0.39 -5.99
C GLN A 226 -5.17 0.64 -4.74
N ILE A 227 -6.40 1.08 -4.99
CA ILE A 227 -7.47 1.19 -4.03
C ILE A 227 -8.63 0.33 -4.54
N ILE A 228 -8.95 -0.73 -3.79
CA ILE A 228 -10.06 -1.64 -4.07
C ILE A 228 -11.05 -1.54 -2.92
N VAL A 229 -12.32 -1.38 -3.23
CA VAL A 229 -13.37 -1.13 -2.24
C VAL A 229 -14.54 -2.10 -2.40
N SER A 230 -15.19 -2.42 -1.27
CA SER A 230 -16.41 -3.22 -1.27
C SER A 230 -17.60 -2.47 -1.87
N SER A 231 -18.66 -3.22 -2.20
CA SER A 231 -19.95 -2.64 -2.61
C SER A 231 -20.59 -1.81 -1.50
N GLY A 232 -20.29 -2.04 -0.22
CA GLY A 232 -20.66 -1.19 0.91
C GLY A 232 -20.24 0.24 0.68
N LEU A 233 -18.93 0.47 0.49
CA LEU A 233 -18.33 1.78 0.22
C LEU A 233 -18.75 2.43 -1.11
N MET A 234 -19.31 1.66 -2.04
CA MET A 234 -19.75 2.19 -3.33
C MET A 234 -21.23 2.58 -3.35
N ASN A 235 -22.11 1.84 -2.66
CA ASN A 235 -23.53 1.92 -2.96
C ASN A 235 -24.48 1.84 -1.73
N SER A 236 -24.19 0.99 -0.75
CA SER A 236 -25.17 0.57 0.25
C SER A 236 -24.92 1.09 1.65
N GLY A 237 -23.68 1.46 1.97
CA GLY A 237 -23.30 1.96 3.30
C GLY A 237 -23.59 3.44 3.51
N SER A 238 -23.53 3.87 4.77
CA SER A 238 -23.51 5.29 5.13
C SER A 238 -22.14 5.91 4.81
N LEU A 239 -21.06 5.13 4.94
CA LEU A 239 -19.72 5.53 4.53
C LEU A 239 -19.54 5.22 3.04
N LYS A 240 -19.14 6.21 2.26
CA LYS A 240 -19.02 6.10 0.79
C LYS A 240 -17.76 6.75 0.26
N ILE A 241 -17.28 6.22 -0.87
CA ILE A 241 -16.28 6.91 -1.68
C ILE A 241 -16.89 8.19 -2.28
N LEU A 242 -16.26 9.34 -2.04
CA LEU A 242 -16.61 10.57 -2.73
C LEU A 242 -16.33 10.43 -4.23
N PRO A 243 -17.34 10.52 -5.11
CA PRO A 243 -17.11 10.38 -6.54
C PRO A 243 -16.10 11.40 -7.08
N GLY A 244 -15.13 10.93 -7.85
CA GLY A 244 -14.08 11.78 -8.44
C GLY A 244 -12.94 12.17 -7.48
N SER A 245 -12.91 11.64 -6.26
CA SER A 245 -11.83 11.93 -5.30
C SER A 245 -10.59 11.05 -5.47
N LEU A 246 -10.63 10.03 -6.34
CA LEU A 246 -9.45 9.24 -6.64
C LEU A 246 -8.36 10.11 -7.25
N GLU A 247 -7.20 10.10 -6.64
CA GLU A 247 -6.05 10.89 -7.09
C GLU A 247 -4.76 10.06 -7.04
N ILE A 248 -3.90 10.26 -8.04
CA ILE A 248 -2.49 9.89 -7.98
C ILE A 248 -1.73 11.18 -7.65
N LEU A 249 -0.99 11.20 -6.56
CA LEU A 249 -0.19 12.37 -6.15
C LEU A 249 1.00 12.55 -7.09
N ASP A 250 0.71 13.08 -8.28
CA ASP A 250 1.66 13.24 -9.39
C ASP A 250 2.04 14.72 -9.59
N GLN A 251 2.80 15.25 -8.63
CA GLN A 251 3.36 16.59 -8.76
C GLN A 251 4.72 16.55 -9.44
N PRO A 252 5.15 17.64 -10.13
CA PRO A 252 6.46 17.69 -10.81
C PRO A 252 7.65 17.33 -9.91
N LYS A 253 7.61 17.68 -8.62
CA LYS A 253 8.69 17.34 -7.67
C LYS A 253 8.84 15.85 -7.42
N TYR A 254 7.77 15.07 -7.63
CA TYR A 254 7.77 13.60 -7.48
C TYR A 254 8.22 12.87 -8.74
N ARG A 255 8.46 13.59 -9.84
CA ARG A 255 8.99 13.05 -11.09
C ARG A 255 10.44 13.47 -11.29
N GLN A 256 11.25 12.59 -11.83
CA GLN A 256 12.60 12.95 -12.27
C GLN A 256 12.50 13.89 -13.47
N GLN A 257 13.13 15.07 -13.37
CA GLN A 257 12.93 16.13 -14.34
C GLN A 257 13.81 16.01 -15.58
N GLU A 258 14.95 15.34 -15.46
CA GLU A 258 15.98 15.35 -16.52
C GLU A 258 16.53 13.95 -16.82
N GLY A 259 17.15 13.82 -17.99
CA GLY A 259 17.89 12.65 -18.43
C GLY A 259 17.00 11.53 -18.97
N LYS A 260 17.59 10.34 -19.13
CA LYS A 260 16.93 9.16 -19.73
C LYS A 260 15.65 8.72 -18.96
N TYR A 261 15.59 9.03 -17.69
CA TYR A 261 14.50 8.64 -16.79
C TYR A 261 13.63 9.83 -16.40
N ALA A 262 13.66 10.92 -17.18
CA ALA A 262 12.69 12.00 -17.04
C ALA A 262 11.27 11.39 -17.01
N HIS A 263 10.37 11.96 -16.25
CA HIS A 263 9.00 11.48 -15.97
C HIS A 263 8.84 10.21 -15.12
N TYR A 264 9.91 9.45 -14.86
CA TYR A 264 9.83 8.38 -13.85
C TYR A 264 9.59 8.96 -12.44
N PRO A 265 8.93 8.24 -11.53
CA PRO A 265 8.93 8.65 -10.13
C PRO A 265 10.35 8.91 -9.63
N PHE A 266 10.53 10.00 -8.89
CA PHE A 266 11.84 10.43 -8.42
C PHE A 266 12.26 9.61 -7.22
N ARG A 267 12.86 8.46 -7.49
CA ARG A 267 13.31 7.50 -6.49
C ARG A 267 14.48 8.02 -5.65
N PHE A 268 14.60 7.52 -4.43
CA PHE A 268 15.69 7.87 -3.54
C PHE A 268 17.01 7.24 -3.99
N TRP A 269 16.99 5.98 -4.43
CA TRP A 269 18.13 5.24 -4.94
C TRP A 269 17.91 4.75 -6.37
N ALA A 270 18.97 4.74 -7.17
CA ALA A 270 19.05 4.03 -8.46
C ALA A 270 20.23 3.06 -8.43
N GLY A 271 19.98 1.80 -8.08
CA GLY A 271 21.03 0.85 -7.75
C GLY A 271 21.86 1.36 -6.57
N ASN A 272 23.17 1.57 -6.76
CA ASN A 272 24.06 2.10 -5.72
C ASN A 272 24.21 3.64 -5.74
N ARG A 273 23.49 4.33 -6.63
CA ARG A 273 23.57 5.77 -6.73
C ARG A 273 22.44 6.43 -5.94
N LEU A 274 22.79 7.28 -4.99
CA LEU A 274 21.83 8.16 -4.31
C LEU A 274 21.36 9.25 -5.29
N LEU A 275 20.03 9.32 -5.50
CA LEU A 275 19.40 10.40 -6.27
C LEU A 275 18.76 11.44 -5.35
N GLY A 276 18.39 11.05 -4.13
CA GLY A 276 17.80 11.94 -3.13
C GLY A 276 16.34 12.32 -3.40
N GLY A 277 15.63 11.53 -4.19
CA GLY A 277 14.20 11.71 -4.44
C GLY A 277 13.31 11.18 -3.31
N TYR A 278 12.09 10.81 -3.63
CA TYR A 278 11.05 10.44 -2.64
C TYR A 278 10.80 8.93 -2.61
N SER A 279 10.23 8.40 -3.68
CA SER A 279 9.90 6.99 -3.87
C SER A 279 9.99 6.65 -5.36
N ASP A 280 10.08 5.36 -5.69
CA ASP A 280 9.93 4.87 -7.08
C ASP A 280 8.47 4.56 -7.42
N HIS A 281 7.56 4.76 -6.47
CA HIS A 281 6.12 4.76 -6.67
C HIS A 281 5.51 6.13 -6.38
N LEU A 282 4.36 6.42 -7.00
CA LEU A 282 3.52 7.56 -6.66
C LEU A 282 2.38 7.10 -5.76
N THR A 283 2.05 7.94 -4.79
CA THR A 283 0.98 7.67 -3.83
C THR A 283 -0.39 7.81 -4.48
N VAL A 284 -1.34 6.95 -4.10
CA VAL A 284 -2.74 7.01 -4.50
C VAL A 284 -3.61 7.34 -3.30
N SER A 285 -4.68 8.11 -3.50
CA SER A 285 -5.61 8.48 -2.45
C SER A 285 -7.06 8.56 -2.94
N CYS A 286 -7.99 8.44 -2.01
CA CYS A 286 -9.40 8.73 -2.21
C CYS A 286 -9.99 9.33 -0.92
N THR A 287 -11.17 9.93 -1.04
CA THR A 287 -11.89 10.49 0.11
C THR A 287 -13.12 9.65 0.42
N LEU A 288 -13.30 9.33 1.70
CA LEU A 288 -14.52 8.75 2.24
C LEU A 288 -15.38 9.87 2.84
N ILE A 289 -16.68 9.77 2.66
CA ILE A 289 -17.68 10.68 3.23
C ILE A 289 -18.80 9.89 3.90
N ILE A 290 -19.47 10.47 4.86
CA ILE A 290 -20.74 9.97 5.37
C ILE A 290 -21.85 10.71 4.63
N ASP A 291 -22.79 9.96 4.06
CA ASP A 291 -24.03 10.53 3.53
C ASP A 291 -24.98 10.83 4.71
N ASP A 292 -25.42 12.08 4.81
CA ASP A 292 -26.40 12.55 5.78
C ASP A 292 -27.83 12.02 5.49
#